data_f38ee0b49017417fb67d22c5a85ef965
#
_entry.id   f38ee0b49017417fb67d22c5a85ef965
#
_cell.length_a   1.000
_cell.length_b   1.000
_cell.length_c   1.000
_cell.angle_alpha   90.00
_cell.angle_beta   90.00
_cell.angle_gamma   90.00
#
_symmetry.space_group_name_H-M   'P 1'
#
loop_
_entity.id
_entity.type
_entity.pdbx_description
1 polymer ?
#
loop_
_entity_poly.entity_id
_entity_poly.type
_entity_poly.pdbx_seq_one_letter_code
_entity_poly.pdbx_strand_id
1 'polypeptide(L)'
;MKYLFFAYIFVVSFVAVAQDTTWVQTFTFDSITTRRANFQFPASLDTERFEKVQMFYKLKCSPLTTWDQYDCGEWDYLTYTRVFDHTGQFDSTQLNGMQFLSNWASPAQINFKPLPYQEADQYLIEEFSRPAAGLPHISLNAGGLSSNLPFVTSQQGSRFQFLITAQELSAAGIQPGAISSLRFNIPGGGILMHPKISLAHTQQQALTAFIETTFTEVFNASFAPGMSNAPLLPGFNTFVFYQDFIWNGNENIAVELTLDNDFPLPQDIIMAMETTTAPLAVAYSGRNGMLAFDGSNHTMSSFANEEIGGQFTIEFWAKGNGNAGQNTTFMEALDTAGRRIFNIHMPWSNNNIYFDAGDETGYDRINQAASATEIDAEWNHWAFVKDQTTGQMFIYKNGQLWLSGNNKNREMGYFHRLVIGANGSNQNLTWKGNLDELRIYKTALSPATIALYYQKKIDNTHPNWNSLVLYHDFDNVKYAKDLGPNNHTLMPSALGMFKPNTSLFVGSQGINLRPVVEIGQGSLSANFNTLYIPKLKLKEPIVIFEQAPLHRHFELVQTYIGVPEGSTNTYDLNGQMVGSTPIATTQTFQNQAITVYNPPYEIIHDVEIARYITPYGIQFDLGPNGFTWIYDVTDY
;
A
#
# COMPACT_ATOMS: atom_id res chain seq x y z
N MET A 1 52.55 -45.18 -34.29
CA MET A 1 51.50 -44.99 -33.22
C MET A 1 51.02 -43.57 -33.29
N LYS A 2 49.89 -43.34 -33.96
CA LYS A 2 49.24 -42.03 -34.07
C LYS A 2 47.97 -42.09 -33.24
N TYR A 3 47.87 -41.28 -32.21
CA TYR A 3 46.64 -41.12 -31.41
C TYR A 3 45.76 -40.08 -32.07
N LEU A 4 44.55 -40.51 -32.47
CA LEU A 4 43.47 -39.65 -32.88
C LEU A 4 42.72 -39.22 -31.61
N PHE A 5 42.70 -37.91 -31.33
CA PHE A 5 41.83 -37.30 -30.33
C PHE A 5 40.49 -36.96 -31.00
N PHE A 6 39.43 -37.61 -30.60
CA PHE A 6 38.07 -37.18 -30.92
C PHE A 6 37.62 -36.11 -29.93
N ALA A 7 37.53 -34.87 -30.39
CA ALA A 7 36.89 -33.82 -29.63
C ALA A 7 35.37 -33.90 -29.83
N TYR A 8 34.65 -34.24 -28.78
CA TYR A 8 33.19 -34.12 -28.75
C TYR A 8 32.83 -32.64 -28.54
N ILE A 9 32.35 -31.99 -29.59
CA ILE A 9 31.74 -30.66 -29.49
C ILE A 9 30.32 -30.87 -29.00
N PHE A 10 30.05 -30.54 -27.73
CA PHE A 10 28.70 -30.39 -27.23
C PHE A 10 28.13 -29.07 -27.81
N VAL A 11 27.31 -29.20 -28.83
CA VAL A 11 26.44 -28.09 -29.26
C VAL A 11 25.32 -27.98 -28.26
N VAL A 12 25.47 -27.08 -27.30
CA VAL A 12 24.34 -26.63 -26.48
C VAL A 12 23.50 -25.75 -27.38
N SER A 13 22.41 -26.30 -27.88
CA SER A 13 21.37 -25.50 -28.53
C SER A 13 20.74 -24.63 -27.46
N PHE A 14 21.15 -23.38 -27.37
CA PHE A 14 20.34 -22.37 -26.71
C PHE A 14 19.07 -22.23 -27.56
N VAL A 15 17.97 -22.74 -27.10
CA VAL A 15 16.66 -22.31 -27.56
C VAL A 15 16.54 -20.89 -27.05
N ALA A 16 16.86 -19.92 -27.90
CA ALA A 16 16.43 -18.55 -27.67
C ALA A 16 14.90 -18.59 -27.73
N VAL A 17 14.25 -18.61 -26.58
CA VAL A 17 12.82 -18.29 -26.49
C VAL A 17 12.75 -16.86 -26.98
N ALA A 18 12.19 -16.65 -28.17
CA ALA A 18 11.90 -15.31 -28.64
C ALA A 18 10.96 -14.70 -27.61
N GLN A 19 11.43 -13.69 -26.89
CA GLN A 19 10.55 -12.90 -26.04
C GLN A 19 9.51 -12.28 -26.96
N ASP A 20 8.28 -12.69 -26.82
CA ASP A 20 7.17 -12.13 -27.59
C ASP A 20 6.92 -10.72 -27.06
N THR A 21 7.22 -9.73 -27.88
CA THR A 21 7.07 -8.32 -27.50
C THR A 21 5.81 -7.79 -28.15
N THR A 22 4.86 -7.38 -27.34
CA THR A 22 3.64 -6.72 -27.80
C THR A 22 3.76 -5.21 -27.67
N TRP A 23 3.45 -4.51 -28.75
CA TRP A 23 3.46 -3.05 -28.80
C TRP A 23 2.06 -2.49 -28.75
N VAL A 24 1.82 -1.56 -27.84
CA VAL A 24 0.60 -0.77 -27.79
C VAL A 24 0.98 0.68 -28.06
N GLN A 25 0.52 1.21 -29.19
CA GLN A 25 0.74 2.61 -29.53
C GLN A 25 -0.24 3.49 -28.76
N THR A 26 0.30 4.44 -28.04
CA THR A 26 -0.46 5.47 -27.35
C THR A 26 -0.47 6.75 -28.17
N PHE A 27 0.12 7.84 -27.68
CA PHE A 27 0.20 9.09 -28.43
C PHE A 27 1.08 8.97 -29.68
N THR A 28 0.72 9.68 -30.72
CA THR A 28 1.53 9.84 -31.94
C THR A 28 1.93 11.31 -32.10
N PHE A 29 2.81 11.60 -33.05
CA PHE A 29 3.18 12.99 -33.36
C PHE A 29 2.15 13.71 -34.21
N ASP A 30 1.27 12.96 -34.85
CA ASP A 30 0.35 13.52 -35.84
C ASP A 30 -0.91 14.02 -35.15
N SER A 31 -1.28 15.27 -35.45
CA SER A 31 -2.56 15.87 -35.02
C SER A 31 -2.79 15.82 -33.49
N ILE A 32 -1.74 15.90 -32.68
CA ILE A 32 -1.90 15.92 -31.23
C ILE A 32 -2.53 17.24 -30.81
N THR A 33 -3.83 17.20 -30.59
CA THR A 33 -4.62 18.32 -30.05
C THR A 33 -4.90 18.16 -28.56
N THR A 34 -4.71 16.96 -28.02
CA THR A 34 -4.84 16.65 -26.60
C THR A 34 -3.60 15.91 -26.11
N ARG A 35 -3.22 16.18 -24.88
CA ARG A 35 -2.11 15.51 -24.18
C ARG A 35 -2.60 14.47 -23.20
N ARG A 36 -3.87 14.13 -23.25
CA ARG A 36 -4.54 13.18 -22.37
C ARG A 36 -5.46 12.30 -23.16
N ALA A 37 -5.34 11.02 -22.95
CA ALA A 37 -6.22 10.03 -23.55
C ALA A 37 -6.21 8.75 -22.72
N ASN A 38 -7.30 8.01 -22.81
CA ASN A 38 -7.36 6.65 -22.32
C ASN A 38 -6.95 5.71 -23.45
N PHE A 39 -6.01 4.83 -23.14
CA PHE A 39 -5.56 3.82 -24.08
C PHE A 39 -5.93 2.45 -23.53
N GLN A 40 -6.83 1.79 -24.22
CA GLN A 40 -7.22 0.44 -23.86
C GLN A 40 -6.23 -0.55 -24.48
N PHE A 41 -5.66 -1.41 -23.66
CA PHE A 41 -4.87 -2.53 -24.16
C PHE A 41 -5.81 -3.53 -24.85
N PRO A 42 -5.33 -4.22 -25.92
CA PRO A 42 -6.13 -5.23 -26.58
C PRO A 42 -6.58 -6.32 -25.60
N ALA A 43 -7.84 -6.72 -25.65
CA ALA A 43 -8.39 -7.76 -24.79
C ALA A 43 -7.68 -9.12 -24.92
N SER A 44 -6.97 -9.33 -26.01
CA SER A 44 -6.11 -10.53 -26.18
C SER A 44 -4.94 -10.57 -25.20
N LEU A 45 -4.61 -9.44 -24.55
CA LEU A 45 -3.55 -9.35 -23.55
C LEU A 45 -4.04 -9.59 -22.13
N ASP A 46 -5.34 -9.69 -21.90
CA ASP A 46 -5.92 -9.87 -20.56
C ASP A 46 -5.52 -11.18 -19.89
N THR A 47 -5.10 -12.17 -20.69
CA THR A 47 -4.64 -13.47 -20.21
C THR A 47 -3.12 -13.66 -20.29
N GLU A 48 -2.42 -12.67 -20.85
CA GLU A 48 -0.98 -12.71 -21.01
C GLU A 48 -0.26 -12.24 -19.74
N ARG A 49 0.94 -12.74 -19.55
CA ARG A 49 1.84 -12.31 -18.47
C ARG A 49 3.07 -11.64 -19.07
N PHE A 50 3.35 -10.46 -18.60
CA PHE A 50 4.51 -9.71 -19.02
C PHE A 50 5.57 -9.75 -17.93
N GLU A 51 6.77 -10.19 -18.27
CA GLU A 51 7.93 -10.08 -17.39
C GLU A 51 8.31 -8.63 -17.16
N LYS A 52 8.08 -7.80 -18.19
CA LYS A 52 8.47 -6.41 -18.18
C LYS A 52 7.52 -5.57 -19.04
N VAL A 53 7.10 -4.44 -18.47
CA VAL A 53 6.36 -3.41 -19.20
C VAL A 53 7.25 -2.19 -19.34
N GLN A 54 7.49 -1.75 -20.58
CA GLN A 54 8.34 -0.60 -20.87
C GLN A 54 7.56 0.48 -21.60
N MET A 55 7.68 1.70 -21.12
CA MET A 55 7.15 2.88 -21.77
C MET A 55 8.25 3.55 -22.62
N PHE A 56 8.02 3.65 -23.91
CA PHE A 56 8.88 4.37 -24.84
C PHE A 56 8.31 5.75 -25.07
N TYR A 57 8.91 6.74 -24.45
CA TYR A 57 8.53 8.14 -24.64
C TYR A 57 9.46 8.80 -25.64
N LYS A 58 8.98 9.01 -26.86
CA LYS A 58 9.75 9.60 -27.94
C LYS A 58 9.39 11.06 -28.16
N LEU A 59 10.38 11.91 -28.07
CA LEU A 59 10.29 13.33 -28.41
C LEU A 59 10.78 13.54 -29.85
N LYS A 60 10.16 14.45 -30.55
CA LYS A 60 10.50 14.83 -31.90
C LYS A 60 10.42 16.35 -32.02
N CYS A 61 11.33 16.92 -32.77
CA CYS A 61 11.32 18.35 -33.05
C CYS A 61 10.07 18.74 -33.83
N SER A 62 9.47 19.87 -33.49
CA SER A 62 8.41 20.44 -34.30
C SER A 62 8.96 20.99 -35.60
N PRO A 63 8.41 20.64 -36.76
CA PRO A 63 8.82 21.23 -38.03
C PRO A 63 8.48 22.71 -38.13
N LEU A 64 7.71 23.24 -37.18
CA LEU A 64 7.34 24.66 -37.13
C LEU A 64 8.33 25.52 -36.36
N THR A 65 9.34 24.90 -35.71
CA THR A 65 10.38 25.62 -34.98
C THR A 65 11.46 26.07 -35.96
N THR A 66 11.23 27.17 -36.63
CA THR A 66 12.11 27.68 -37.70
C THR A 66 12.85 28.98 -37.34
N TRP A 67 12.54 29.53 -36.16
CA TRP A 67 13.04 30.85 -35.72
C TRP A 67 14.14 30.75 -34.66
N ASP A 68 14.50 29.55 -34.32
CA ASP A 68 15.44 29.27 -33.24
C ASP A 68 16.84 28.95 -33.80
N GLN A 69 17.87 29.16 -32.99
CA GLN A 69 19.26 28.88 -33.35
C GLN A 69 19.51 27.38 -33.47
N TYR A 70 18.68 26.55 -32.85
CA TYR A 70 18.76 25.10 -32.87
C TYR A 70 17.51 24.49 -33.50
N ASP A 71 17.68 23.37 -34.17
CA ASP A 71 16.62 22.69 -34.91
C ASP A 71 15.39 22.29 -34.06
N CYS A 72 15.58 22.12 -32.76
CA CYS A 72 14.54 21.68 -31.83
C CYS A 72 14.17 22.72 -30.78
N GLY A 73 14.66 23.93 -30.89
CA GLY A 73 14.48 24.96 -29.88
C GLY A 73 15.58 25.00 -28.82
N GLU A 74 15.64 26.08 -28.08
CA GLU A 74 16.69 26.37 -27.12
C GLU A 74 16.28 26.14 -25.65
N TRP A 75 15.04 25.70 -25.41
CA TRP A 75 14.47 25.66 -24.08
C TRP A 75 14.34 24.24 -23.54
N ASP A 76 14.67 24.08 -22.27
CA ASP A 76 14.38 22.88 -21.52
C ASP A 76 12.91 22.86 -21.09
N TYR A 77 12.17 21.86 -21.50
CA TYR A 77 10.80 21.63 -21.08
C TYR A 77 10.75 20.44 -20.12
N LEU A 78 10.06 20.63 -19.00
CA LEU A 78 9.73 19.55 -18.09
C LEU A 78 8.37 18.97 -18.46
N THR A 79 8.36 17.69 -18.75
CA THR A 79 7.13 16.91 -18.95
C THR A 79 7.08 15.73 -18.01
N TYR A 80 5.89 15.29 -17.69
CA TYR A 80 5.69 14.12 -16.83
C TYR A 80 4.53 13.27 -17.34
N THR A 81 4.64 11.98 -17.10
CA THR A 81 3.57 11.02 -17.35
C THR A 81 2.96 10.61 -16.02
N ARG A 82 1.65 10.69 -15.92
CA ARG A 82 0.89 10.31 -14.74
C ARG A 82 -0.15 9.27 -15.10
N VAL A 83 -0.40 8.35 -14.18
CA VAL A 83 -1.51 7.42 -14.22
C VAL A 83 -2.52 7.83 -13.17
N PHE A 84 -3.77 7.86 -13.56
CA PHE A 84 -4.90 8.17 -12.69
C PHE A 84 -5.69 6.89 -12.47
N ASP A 85 -5.69 6.44 -11.23
CA ASP A 85 -6.38 5.24 -10.82
C ASP A 85 -7.74 5.61 -10.22
N HIS A 86 -8.79 5.26 -10.92
CA HIS A 86 -10.16 5.54 -10.55
C HIS A 86 -10.66 4.51 -9.54
N THR A 87 -10.94 4.94 -8.32
CA THR A 87 -11.39 4.03 -7.26
C THR A 87 -12.85 3.60 -7.41
N GLY A 88 -13.65 4.30 -8.21
CA GLY A 88 -15.10 4.12 -8.28
C GLY A 88 -15.84 4.54 -7.00
N GLN A 89 -15.15 5.12 -6.03
CA GLN A 89 -15.72 5.54 -4.76
C GLN A 89 -15.79 7.06 -4.67
N PHE A 90 -16.89 7.57 -4.13
CA PHE A 90 -17.07 8.99 -3.91
C PHE A 90 -16.53 9.39 -2.53
N ASP A 91 -15.85 10.52 -2.48
CA ASP A 91 -15.39 11.11 -1.21
C ASP A 91 -16.57 11.69 -0.43
N SER A 92 -17.12 10.89 0.47
CA SER A 92 -18.26 11.29 1.31
C SER A 92 -17.92 12.41 2.31
N THR A 93 -16.65 12.71 2.53
CA THR A 93 -16.22 13.82 3.40
C THR A 93 -16.40 15.18 2.73
N GLN A 94 -16.53 15.18 1.39
CA GLN A 94 -16.68 16.39 0.58
C GLN A 94 -18.10 16.59 0.04
N LEU A 95 -19.11 16.14 0.77
CA LEU A 95 -20.51 16.32 0.37
C LEU A 95 -20.88 17.80 0.15
N ASN A 96 -20.24 18.72 0.87
CA ASN A 96 -20.38 20.15 0.74
C ASN A 96 -19.14 20.79 0.10
N GLY A 97 -18.39 20.04 -0.67
CA GLY A 97 -17.21 20.50 -1.37
C GLY A 97 -17.52 21.55 -2.45
N MET A 98 -16.46 22.11 -3.03
CA MET A 98 -16.60 23.09 -4.09
C MET A 98 -17.29 22.52 -5.32
N GLN A 99 -18.17 23.30 -5.91
CA GLN A 99 -18.74 23.03 -7.21
C GLN A 99 -17.74 23.42 -8.30
N PHE A 100 -17.69 22.59 -9.35
CA PHE A 100 -16.92 22.93 -10.54
C PHE A 100 -17.82 23.38 -11.66
N LEU A 101 -17.37 24.41 -12.36
CA LEU A 101 -18.09 24.99 -13.47
C LEU A 101 -17.37 24.68 -14.78
N SER A 102 -18.13 24.28 -15.78
CA SER A 102 -17.64 24.14 -17.15
C SER A 102 -18.53 24.94 -18.08
N ASN A 103 -17.93 25.62 -19.05
CA ASN A 103 -18.66 26.37 -20.06
C ASN A 103 -19.24 25.50 -21.19
N TRP A 104 -19.36 24.20 -20.99
CA TRP A 104 -19.83 23.27 -21.98
C TRP A 104 -21.20 22.69 -21.65
N ALA A 105 -22.08 22.78 -22.64
CA ALA A 105 -23.48 22.41 -22.52
C ALA A 105 -23.71 20.88 -22.47
N SER A 106 -22.74 20.08 -22.86
CA SER A 106 -22.86 18.63 -22.84
C SER A 106 -21.52 17.97 -22.59
N PRO A 107 -21.40 17.26 -21.50
CA PRO A 107 -20.15 16.71 -21.02
C PRO A 107 -19.98 15.23 -21.37
N ALA A 108 -20.18 14.84 -22.59
CA ALA A 108 -19.72 13.53 -23.04
C ALA A 108 -18.19 13.45 -23.02
N GLN A 109 -17.54 14.58 -23.22
CA GLN A 109 -16.10 14.78 -23.04
C GLN A 109 -15.91 16.15 -22.39
N ILE A 110 -15.18 16.19 -21.29
CA ILE A 110 -14.80 17.45 -20.69
C ILE A 110 -13.40 17.78 -21.17
N ASN A 111 -13.30 18.60 -22.19
CA ASN A 111 -12.05 19.21 -22.58
C ASN A 111 -11.98 20.58 -21.93
N PHE A 112 -11.24 20.75 -20.91
CA PHE A 112 -10.97 22.08 -20.40
C PHE A 112 -10.05 22.80 -21.37
N LYS A 113 -10.50 23.94 -21.84
CA LYS A 113 -9.53 24.90 -22.35
C LYS A 113 -8.77 25.42 -21.13
N PRO A 114 -7.46 25.31 -21.12
CA PRO A 114 -6.68 26.00 -20.13
C PRO A 114 -6.92 27.50 -20.34
N LEU A 115 -7.76 28.07 -19.49
CA LEU A 115 -7.77 29.52 -19.35
C LEU A 115 -6.63 29.82 -18.37
N PRO A 116 -5.67 30.66 -18.74
CA PRO A 116 -4.66 31.11 -17.80
C PRO A 116 -5.36 31.88 -16.70
N TYR A 117 -5.51 31.28 -15.57
CA TYR A 117 -6.00 31.96 -14.38
C TYR A 117 -4.94 31.87 -13.28
N GLN A 118 -4.88 32.92 -12.50
CA GLN A 118 -4.06 32.96 -11.32
C GLN A 118 -4.91 32.47 -10.15
N GLU A 119 -4.57 31.33 -9.62
CA GLU A 119 -5.09 30.90 -8.34
C GLU A 119 -4.24 31.53 -7.24
N ALA A 120 -4.84 32.38 -6.44
CA ALA A 120 -4.25 32.84 -5.19
C ALA A 120 -4.63 31.86 -4.10
N ASP A 121 -3.91 30.75 -3.99
CA ASP A 121 -3.96 29.94 -2.79
C ASP A 121 -3.23 30.71 -1.68
N GLN A 122 -3.97 31.25 -0.75
CA GLN A 122 -3.38 31.67 0.51
C GLN A 122 -3.25 30.45 1.41
N TYR A 123 -2.06 29.89 1.48
CA TYR A 123 -1.75 28.94 2.53
C TYR A 123 -1.48 29.75 3.81
N LEU A 124 -2.33 29.53 4.80
CA LEU A 124 -2.00 29.88 6.15
C LEU A 124 -1.05 28.80 6.66
N ILE A 125 0.21 29.09 6.72
CA ILE A 125 1.17 28.23 7.41
C ILE A 125 1.22 28.73 8.85
N GLU A 126 0.65 27.95 9.75
CA GLU A 126 0.93 28.14 11.17
C GLU A 126 2.27 27.46 11.45
N GLU A 127 3.32 28.25 11.61
CA GLU A 127 4.56 27.76 12.19
C GLU A 127 4.30 27.46 13.67
N PHE A 128 4.18 26.19 13.96
CA PHE A 128 4.15 25.71 15.32
C PHE A 128 5.57 25.54 15.81
N SER A 129 5.96 26.29 16.81
CA SER A 129 7.23 26.07 17.50
C SER A 129 6.99 25.88 18.99
N ARG A 130 7.55 24.80 19.51
CA ARG A 130 7.63 24.55 20.95
C ARG A 130 9.10 24.49 21.35
N PRO A 131 9.72 25.64 21.70
CA PRO A 131 11.12 25.63 22.06
C PRO A 131 11.33 24.79 23.32
N ALA A 132 12.13 23.75 23.19
CA ALA A 132 12.50 22.85 24.30
C ALA A 132 13.75 23.29 25.03
N ALA A 133 14.21 24.53 24.80
CA ALA A 133 15.39 25.05 25.48
C ALA A 133 15.16 25.12 27.00
N GLY A 134 16.00 24.39 27.73
CA GLY A 134 15.92 24.28 29.17
C GLY A 134 14.99 23.20 29.72
N LEU A 135 14.32 22.42 28.86
CA LEU A 135 13.58 21.24 29.32
C LEU A 135 14.56 20.18 29.82
N PRO A 136 14.44 19.74 31.09
CA PRO A 136 15.29 18.68 31.60
C PRO A 136 14.96 17.35 30.92
N HIS A 137 15.99 16.65 30.48
CA HIS A 137 15.85 15.30 29.93
C HIS A 137 16.38 14.27 30.95
N ILE A 138 15.56 13.31 31.27
CA ILE A 138 15.84 12.28 32.26
C ILE A 138 16.13 10.98 31.51
N SER A 139 17.31 10.44 31.69
CA SER A 139 17.71 9.16 31.10
C SER A 139 17.04 8.00 31.80
N LEU A 140 16.44 7.09 31.03
CA LEU A 140 15.84 5.87 31.57
C LEU A 140 16.81 4.69 31.56
N ASN A 141 17.74 4.66 30.63
CA ASN A 141 18.62 3.52 30.39
C ASN A 141 19.97 3.97 29.81
N ALA A 142 20.95 3.09 29.88
CA ALA A 142 22.34 3.44 29.54
C ALA A 142 22.79 2.95 28.17
N GLY A 143 22.13 1.97 27.58
CA GLY A 143 22.53 1.38 26.30
C GLY A 143 23.75 0.46 26.40
N GLY A 144 24.28 0.10 25.28
CA GLY A 144 25.45 -0.79 25.12
C GLY A 144 25.49 -1.51 23.78
N LEU A 145 24.40 -1.45 23.04
CA LEU A 145 24.25 -2.05 21.72
C LEU A 145 23.84 -1.01 20.67
N SER A 146 23.86 -1.43 19.41
CA SER A 146 23.35 -0.63 18.30
C SER A 146 22.54 -1.52 17.37
N SER A 147 21.48 -0.95 16.80
CA SER A 147 20.60 -1.65 15.84
C SER A 147 20.06 -0.67 14.80
N ASN A 148 19.69 -1.17 13.65
CA ASN A 148 18.90 -0.43 12.67
C ASN A 148 17.41 -0.34 13.06
N LEU A 149 16.98 -1.09 14.06
CA LEU A 149 15.67 -0.88 14.68
C LEU A 149 15.69 0.41 15.54
N PRO A 150 14.61 1.17 15.59
CA PRO A 150 13.30 0.98 14.96
C PRO A 150 13.20 1.50 13.52
N PHE A 151 14.22 2.18 13.01
CA PHE A 151 14.15 2.91 11.75
C PHE A 151 14.89 2.18 10.63
N VAL A 152 14.27 1.15 10.08
CA VAL A 152 14.81 0.41 8.93
C VAL A 152 14.55 1.23 7.67
N THR A 153 15.39 2.24 7.44
CA THR A 153 15.23 3.22 6.36
C THR A 153 15.54 2.65 4.96
N SER A 154 16.19 1.50 4.88
CA SER A 154 16.35 0.72 3.65
C SER A 154 15.06 0.03 3.18
N GLN A 155 14.00 0.11 3.97
CA GLN A 155 12.65 -0.35 3.63
C GLN A 155 11.70 0.84 3.42
N GLN A 156 10.59 0.62 2.74
CA GLN A 156 9.59 1.67 2.48
C GLN A 156 8.72 2.01 3.68
N GLY A 157 8.83 1.28 4.77
CA GLY A 157 8.11 1.56 5.99
C GLY A 157 8.69 0.80 7.17
N SER A 158 8.37 1.26 8.35
CA SER A 158 8.63 0.50 9.58
C SER A 158 7.62 0.88 10.65
N ARG A 159 7.27 -0.09 11.47
CA ARG A 159 6.49 0.10 12.69
C ARG A 159 7.23 -0.55 13.84
N PHE A 160 7.39 0.18 14.90
CA PHE A 160 8.09 -0.28 16.10
C PHE A 160 7.34 0.19 17.33
N GLN A 161 7.02 -0.73 18.22
CA GLN A 161 6.49 -0.38 19.53
C GLN A 161 7.44 -0.86 20.61
N PHE A 162 7.57 -0.07 21.68
CA PHE A 162 8.29 -0.49 22.87
C PHE A 162 7.63 0.03 24.14
N LEU A 163 7.89 -0.67 25.25
CA LEU A 163 7.37 -0.29 26.56
C LEU A 163 8.40 0.50 27.34
N ILE A 164 7.91 1.52 28.03
CA ILE A 164 8.54 2.18 29.16
C ILE A 164 7.67 1.85 30.36
N THR A 165 8.22 1.15 31.34
CA THR A 165 7.42 0.71 32.48
C THR A 165 7.21 1.85 33.50
N ALA A 166 6.07 1.84 34.17
CA ALA A 166 5.79 2.79 35.25
C ALA A 166 6.83 2.71 36.38
N GLN A 167 7.38 1.52 36.61
CA GLN A 167 8.44 1.32 37.57
C GLN A 167 9.74 2.05 37.18
N GLU A 168 10.13 1.98 35.90
CA GLU A 168 11.32 2.68 35.38
C GLU A 168 11.15 4.19 35.45
N LEU A 169 9.97 4.69 35.04
CA LEU A 169 9.64 6.10 35.10
C LEU A 169 9.76 6.62 36.53
N SER A 170 9.15 5.93 37.47
CA SER A 170 9.21 6.29 38.90
C SER A 170 10.62 6.17 39.49
N ALA A 171 11.37 5.13 39.12
CA ALA A 171 12.75 4.93 39.56
C ALA A 171 13.70 6.02 39.02
N ALA A 172 13.45 6.51 37.83
CA ALA A 172 14.16 7.63 37.23
C ALA A 172 13.76 9.00 37.82
N GLY A 173 12.74 9.04 38.69
CA GLY A 173 12.27 10.28 39.32
C GLY A 173 11.25 11.05 38.49
N ILE A 174 10.73 10.47 37.40
CA ILE A 174 9.69 11.09 36.59
C ILE A 174 8.38 11.11 37.38
N GLN A 175 7.75 12.27 37.43
CA GLN A 175 6.49 12.49 38.13
C GLN A 175 5.30 12.36 37.18
N PRO A 176 4.11 11.96 37.66
CA PRO A 176 2.88 12.04 36.88
C PRO A 176 2.71 13.45 36.30
N GLY A 177 2.32 13.52 35.03
CA GLY A 177 2.14 14.81 34.35
C GLY A 177 2.67 14.81 32.92
N ALA A 178 2.96 15.99 32.43
CA ALA A 178 3.31 16.20 31.04
C ALA A 178 4.69 15.64 30.66
N ILE A 179 4.73 14.89 29.59
CA ILE A 179 5.91 14.51 28.83
C ILE A 179 5.82 15.24 27.50
N SER A 180 6.84 16.07 27.20
CA SER A 180 6.82 16.98 26.04
C SER A 180 7.85 16.63 24.98
N SER A 181 8.72 15.66 25.23
CA SER A 181 9.69 15.19 24.24
C SER A 181 10.24 13.83 24.58
N LEU A 182 10.74 13.15 23.56
CA LEU A 182 11.64 12.00 23.67
C LEU A 182 12.96 12.34 22.98
N ARG A 183 14.06 11.84 23.54
CA ARG A 183 15.37 11.89 22.89
C ARG A 183 15.90 10.48 22.67
N PHE A 184 16.40 10.27 21.47
CA PHE A 184 17.04 9.00 21.09
C PHE A 184 18.48 9.26 20.69
N ASN A 185 19.36 8.36 21.10
CA ASN A 185 20.76 8.39 20.71
C ASN A 185 20.96 7.70 19.35
N ILE A 186 21.38 8.47 18.36
CA ILE A 186 21.58 8.04 16.97
C ILE A 186 23.04 8.32 16.59
N PRO A 187 23.96 7.38 16.85
CA PRO A 187 25.41 7.65 16.77
C PRO A 187 25.88 8.15 15.41
N GLY A 188 25.28 7.72 14.33
CA GLY A 188 25.66 8.10 12.96
C GLY A 188 24.91 9.30 12.38
N GLY A 189 23.86 9.77 13.07
CA GLY A 189 22.93 10.73 12.48
C GLY A 189 22.18 10.14 11.27
N GLY A 190 21.67 10.99 10.39
CA GLY A 190 21.01 10.59 9.15
C GLY A 190 19.76 11.41 8.83
N ILE A 191 18.87 10.84 8.03
CA ILE A 191 17.60 11.46 7.64
C ILE A 191 16.47 10.45 7.85
N LEU A 192 15.41 10.86 8.54
CA LEU A 192 14.16 10.12 8.62
C LEU A 192 13.11 10.80 7.73
N MET A 193 12.44 10.02 6.90
CA MET A 193 11.31 10.47 6.11
C MET A 193 10.02 10.17 6.88
N HIS A 194 9.16 11.17 6.99
CA HIS A 194 7.83 11.08 7.63
C HIS A 194 7.78 10.30 8.97
N PRO A 195 8.75 10.52 9.89
CA PRO A 195 8.70 9.84 11.19
C PRO A 195 7.52 10.36 12.02
N LYS A 196 6.87 9.43 12.71
CA LYS A 196 5.81 9.70 13.67
C LYS A 196 6.10 9.03 15.00
N ILE A 197 5.69 9.69 16.08
CA ILE A 197 5.74 9.13 17.43
C ILE A 197 4.35 9.25 18.04
N SER A 198 3.87 8.14 18.57
CA SER A 198 2.60 8.07 19.27
C SER A 198 2.77 7.35 20.61
N LEU A 199 2.05 7.75 21.62
CA LEU A 199 2.10 7.18 22.94
C LEU A 199 0.73 6.70 23.41
N ALA A 200 0.72 5.63 24.21
CA ALA A 200 -0.50 5.15 24.86
C ALA A 200 -0.19 4.63 26.27
N HIS A 201 -1.17 4.72 27.16
CA HIS A 201 -1.12 3.99 28.43
C HIS A 201 -1.42 2.51 28.19
N THR A 202 -0.76 1.63 28.95
CA THR A 202 -0.98 0.20 28.83
C THR A 202 -0.66 -0.55 30.13
N GLN A 203 -1.35 -1.67 30.37
CA GLN A 203 -1.06 -2.61 31.45
C GLN A 203 -0.09 -3.73 31.02
N GLN A 204 0.28 -3.78 29.75
CA GLN A 204 1.17 -4.81 29.21
C GLN A 204 2.56 -4.74 29.88
N GLN A 205 3.09 -5.91 30.26
CA GLN A 205 4.42 -6.05 30.86
C GLN A 205 5.46 -6.59 29.86
N ALA A 206 5.00 -7.03 28.70
CA ALA A 206 5.83 -7.51 27.59
C ALA A 206 5.08 -7.34 26.27
N LEU A 207 5.81 -7.24 25.17
CA LEU A 207 5.29 -7.14 23.80
C LEU A 207 5.69 -8.38 23.01
N THR A 208 4.75 -9.28 22.79
CA THR A 208 4.92 -10.42 21.87
C THR A 208 4.30 -10.14 20.49
N ALA A 209 3.44 -9.13 20.42
CA ALA A 209 2.81 -8.60 19.22
C ALA A 209 2.56 -7.10 19.43
N PHE A 210 2.17 -6.39 18.36
CA PHE A 210 1.75 -5.00 18.44
C PHE A 210 0.52 -4.84 19.33
N ILE A 211 0.51 -3.79 20.14
CA ILE A 211 -0.66 -3.41 20.93
C ILE A 211 -1.66 -2.72 20.02
N GLU A 212 -2.88 -3.21 20.00
CA GLU A 212 -4.04 -2.64 19.35
C GLU A 212 -4.82 -1.78 20.37
N THR A 213 -4.37 -0.55 20.58
CA THR A 213 -5.04 0.43 21.47
C THR A 213 -5.06 1.80 20.80
N THR A 214 -5.78 2.74 21.38
CA THR A 214 -5.77 4.13 20.90
C THR A 214 -4.48 4.82 21.32
N PHE A 215 -3.62 5.08 20.36
CA PHE A 215 -2.43 5.88 20.56
C PHE A 215 -2.73 7.37 20.36
N THR A 216 -2.08 8.20 21.16
CA THR A 216 -2.05 9.66 20.97
C THR A 216 -0.80 10.00 20.16
N GLU A 217 -0.97 10.47 18.92
CA GLU A 217 0.14 10.98 18.11
C GLU A 217 0.66 12.28 18.76
N VAL A 218 1.95 12.31 19.03
CA VAL A 218 2.59 13.45 19.70
C VAL A 218 3.66 14.13 18.84
N PHE A 219 4.16 13.43 17.84
CA PHE A 219 5.14 13.95 16.89
C PHE A 219 4.88 13.42 15.49
N ASN A 220 4.95 14.33 14.51
CA ASN A 220 4.80 13.99 13.11
C ASN A 220 5.57 15.00 12.26
N ALA A 221 6.65 14.55 11.61
CA ALA A 221 7.50 15.44 10.81
C ALA A 221 6.81 15.92 9.51
N SER A 222 5.74 15.29 9.07
CA SER A 222 5.01 15.68 7.87
C SER A 222 4.23 17.01 8.02
N PHE A 223 4.04 17.49 9.25
CA PHE A 223 3.34 18.76 9.50
C PHE A 223 4.20 20.00 9.31
N ALA A 224 5.51 19.85 9.15
CA ALA A 224 6.35 21.02 8.89
C ALA A 224 6.40 21.31 7.38
N PRO A 225 5.86 22.44 6.90
CA PRO A 225 5.94 22.79 5.48
C PRO A 225 7.39 22.85 5.00
N GLY A 226 7.71 21.98 4.05
CA GLY A 226 9.07 21.84 3.51
C GLY A 226 9.99 20.90 4.28
N MET A 227 9.53 20.26 5.36
CA MET A 227 10.28 19.26 6.11
C MET A 227 9.48 17.96 6.25
N SER A 228 9.31 17.23 5.17
CA SER A 228 8.90 15.81 5.27
C SER A 228 10.01 14.94 5.89
N ASN A 229 11.21 15.52 6.06
CA ASN A 229 12.40 14.85 6.55
C ASN A 229 12.85 15.44 7.87
N ALA A 230 13.17 14.57 8.83
CA ALA A 230 13.82 14.96 10.08
C ALA A 230 15.34 14.71 9.96
N PRO A 231 16.17 15.74 9.76
CA PRO A 231 17.62 15.57 9.79
C PRO A 231 18.08 15.28 11.22
N LEU A 232 18.90 14.24 11.36
CA LEU A 232 19.42 13.77 12.61
C LEU A 232 20.92 14.04 12.69
N LEU A 233 21.36 14.55 13.82
CA LEU A 233 22.77 14.73 14.13
C LEU A 233 23.34 13.50 14.86
N PRO A 234 24.65 13.23 14.75
CA PRO A 234 25.26 12.19 15.59
C PRO A 234 25.05 12.48 17.08
N GLY A 235 24.59 11.45 17.80
CA GLY A 235 24.29 11.54 19.22
C GLY A 235 22.80 11.67 19.54
N PHE A 236 22.47 12.36 20.62
CA PHE A 236 21.09 12.51 21.06
C PHE A 236 20.32 13.51 20.23
N ASN A 237 19.21 13.06 19.64
CA ASN A 237 18.24 13.86 18.86
C ASN A 237 16.94 14.01 19.64
N THR A 238 16.45 15.23 19.78
CA THR A 238 15.22 15.56 20.52
C THR A 238 14.04 15.65 19.59
N PHE A 239 13.03 14.82 19.83
CA PHE A 239 11.73 14.86 19.18
C PHE A 239 10.76 15.59 20.10
N VAL A 240 10.59 16.89 19.85
CA VAL A 240 9.69 17.73 20.63
C VAL A 240 8.27 17.49 20.21
N PHE A 241 7.41 17.15 21.14
CA PHE A 241 6.00 16.85 20.87
C PHE A 241 5.23 18.10 20.52
N TYR A 242 4.33 18.01 19.57
CA TYR A 242 3.40 19.12 19.25
C TYR A 242 2.26 19.21 20.27
N GLN A 243 1.97 18.12 20.99
CA GLN A 243 1.10 18.10 22.16
C GLN A 243 1.72 17.24 23.26
N ASP A 244 1.51 17.64 24.50
CA ASP A 244 2.04 16.87 25.63
C ASP A 244 1.31 15.55 25.80
N PHE A 245 2.05 14.49 26.12
CA PHE A 245 1.45 13.26 26.61
C PHE A 245 1.39 13.34 28.13
N ILE A 246 0.20 13.17 28.71
CA ILE A 246 0.01 13.25 30.16
C ILE A 246 0.12 11.85 30.76
N TRP A 247 1.26 11.52 31.36
CA TRP A 247 1.43 10.27 32.06
C TRP A 247 0.64 10.26 33.37
N ASN A 248 -0.13 9.19 33.60
CA ASN A 248 -1.01 9.05 34.76
C ASN A 248 -0.32 8.57 36.06
N GLY A 249 0.98 8.23 35.98
CA GLY A 249 1.78 7.80 37.12
C GLY A 249 1.66 6.32 37.49
N ASN A 250 0.77 5.56 36.89
CA ASN A 250 0.46 4.19 37.30
C ASN A 250 0.66 3.16 36.18
N GLU A 251 0.42 3.53 34.95
CA GLU A 251 0.48 2.62 33.80
C GLU A 251 1.80 2.75 33.06
N ASN A 252 2.19 1.69 32.42
CA ASN A 252 3.28 1.70 31.47
C ASN A 252 2.93 2.57 30.26
N ILE A 253 3.93 3.07 29.59
CA ILE A 253 3.78 3.80 28.33
C ILE A 253 4.21 2.87 27.20
N ALA A 254 3.31 2.62 26.27
CA ALA A 254 3.65 2.10 24.95
C ALA A 254 4.03 3.25 24.05
N VAL A 255 5.22 3.21 23.48
CA VAL A 255 5.70 4.16 22.49
C VAL A 255 5.66 3.49 21.14
N GLU A 256 4.98 4.11 20.18
CA GLU A 256 4.97 3.67 18.78
C GLU A 256 5.78 4.64 17.93
N LEU A 257 6.71 4.08 17.17
CA LEU A 257 7.50 4.79 16.17
C LEU A 257 7.12 4.23 14.79
N THR A 258 6.70 5.09 13.89
CA THR A 258 6.43 4.71 12.51
C THR A 258 7.23 5.55 11.53
N LEU A 259 7.56 4.94 10.41
CA LEU A 259 8.28 5.53 9.31
C LEU A 259 7.57 5.16 8.01
N ASP A 260 7.38 6.13 7.13
CA ASP A 260 6.81 5.92 5.81
C ASP A 260 7.73 6.59 4.78
N ASN A 261 8.63 5.81 4.22
CA ASN A 261 9.63 6.33 3.28
C ASN A 261 9.02 6.45 1.88
N ASP A 262 9.22 7.59 1.23
CA ASP A 262 8.88 7.79 -0.18
C ASP A 262 9.63 6.78 -1.07
N PHE A 263 10.88 6.49 -0.69
CA PHE A 263 11.73 5.49 -1.33
C PHE A 263 12.71 4.90 -0.30
N PRO A 264 13.21 3.66 -0.52
CA PRO A 264 14.23 3.07 0.34
C PRO A 264 15.52 3.89 0.32
N LEU A 265 16.09 4.16 1.49
CA LEU A 265 17.39 4.80 1.59
C LEU A 265 18.51 3.76 1.47
N PRO A 266 19.71 4.15 0.99
CA PRO A 266 20.80 3.20 0.77
C PRO A 266 21.40 2.63 2.07
N GLN A 267 21.13 3.25 3.22
CA GLN A 267 21.64 2.82 4.52
C GLN A 267 20.58 3.02 5.60
N ASP A 268 20.53 2.09 6.54
CA ASP A 268 19.68 2.20 7.72
C ASP A 268 20.23 3.20 8.73
N ILE A 269 19.31 3.83 9.45
CA ILE A 269 19.64 4.62 10.64
C ILE A 269 19.99 3.68 11.79
N ILE A 270 21.15 3.87 12.39
CA ILE A 270 21.59 3.08 13.53
C ILE A 270 21.25 3.82 14.82
N MET A 271 20.53 3.16 15.71
CA MET A 271 20.12 3.68 17.01
C MET A 271 20.82 2.95 18.14
N ALA A 272 21.15 3.66 19.19
CA ALA A 272 21.65 3.04 20.42
C ALA A 272 20.51 2.29 21.13
N MET A 273 20.79 1.07 21.54
CA MET A 273 19.82 0.13 22.11
C MET A 273 20.34 -0.43 23.44
N GLU A 274 19.42 -0.95 24.24
CA GLU A 274 19.74 -1.78 25.40
C GLU A 274 19.08 -3.17 25.27
N THR A 275 19.66 -4.16 25.93
CA THR A 275 19.07 -5.50 26.07
C THR A 275 18.08 -5.52 27.23
N THR A 276 16.96 -6.17 27.05
CA THR A 276 15.94 -6.38 28.08
C THR A 276 15.80 -7.85 28.43
N THR A 277 15.37 -8.17 29.64
CA THR A 277 15.16 -9.55 30.11
C THR A 277 13.85 -10.15 29.57
N ALA A 278 12.86 -9.30 29.28
CA ALA A 278 11.62 -9.66 28.65
C ALA A 278 11.51 -8.97 27.28
N PRO A 279 10.69 -9.43 26.36
CA PRO A 279 10.47 -8.72 25.10
C PRO A 279 9.67 -7.44 25.37
N LEU A 280 10.38 -6.33 25.54
CA LEU A 280 9.78 -5.01 25.75
C LEU A 280 9.54 -4.24 24.45
N ALA A 281 9.84 -4.83 23.31
CA ALA A 281 9.57 -4.22 22.01
C ALA A 281 9.07 -5.23 20.99
N VAL A 282 8.47 -4.70 19.92
CA VAL A 282 8.04 -5.44 18.73
C VAL A 282 8.32 -4.58 17.51
N ALA A 283 8.77 -5.21 16.42
CA ALA A 283 9.14 -4.53 15.19
C ALA A 283 8.52 -5.19 13.96
N TYR A 284 8.26 -4.35 12.99
CA TYR A 284 7.94 -4.75 11.62
C TYR A 284 8.63 -3.78 10.66
N SER A 285 9.20 -4.30 9.58
CA SER A 285 9.85 -3.50 8.55
C SER A 285 9.33 -3.90 7.16
N GLY A 286 9.14 -2.92 6.31
CA GLY A 286 8.52 -3.07 5.01
C GLY A 286 7.12 -2.46 4.94
N ARG A 287 6.53 -2.50 3.78
CA ARG A 287 5.10 -2.22 3.60
C ARG A 287 4.30 -3.39 4.15
N ASN A 288 3.12 -3.09 4.63
CA ASN A 288 2.18 -4.08 5.12
C ASN A 288 0.84 -3.86 4.43
N GLY A 289 0.44 -4.79 3.61
CA GLY A 289 -0.75 -4.71 2.79
C GLY A 289 -1.71 -5.86 3.03
N MET A 290 -2.88 -5.75 2.42
CA MET A 290 -3.90 -6.78 2.41
C MET A 290 -4.77 -6.65 1.16
N LEU A 291 -5.45 -7.71 0.81
CA LEU A 291 -6.48 -7.70 -0.22
C LEU A 291 -7.85 -7.54 0.44
N ALA A 292 -8.59 -6.49 0.07
CA ALA A 292 -9.89 -6.15 0.65
C ALA A 292 -11.04 -6.47 -0.31
N PHE A 293 -12.04 -7.19 0.19
CA PHE A 293 -13.26 -7.56 -0.51
C PHE A 293 -14.44 -6.79 0.06
N ASP A 294 -15.20 -6.10 -0.79
CA ASP A 294 -16.36 -5.29 -0.40
C ASP A 294 -17.70 -6.06 -0.44
N GLY A 295 -17.67 -7.32 -0.87
CA GLY A 295 -18.85 -8.16 -1.06
C GLY A 295 -19.42 -8.08 -2.48
N SER A 296 -18.75 -7.40 -3.41
CA SER A 296 -19.12 -7.35 -4.83
C SER A 296 -17.92 -7.65 -5.75
N ASN A 297 -16.71 -7.50 -5.24
CA ASN A 297 -15.47 -7.74 -5.97
C ASN A 297 -14.86 -9.11 -5.66
N HIS A 298 -13.97 -9.55 -6.50
CA HIS A 298 -13.27 -10.83 -6.41
C HIS A 298 -11.89 -10.73 -7.08
N THR A 299 -11.04 -11.74 -6.90
CA THR A 299 -9.82 -11.90 -7.67
C THR A 299 -9.80 -13.22 -8.41
N MET A 300 -9.07 -13.28 -9.51
CA MET A 300 -8.89 -14.50 -10.27
C MET A 300 -7.41 -14.72 -10.59
N SER A 301 -7.01 -15.99 -10.62
CA SER A 301 -5.73 -16.41 -11.17
C SER A 301 -5.95 -17.55 -12.14
N SER A 302 -5.25 -17.52 -13.27
CA SER A 302 -5.23 -18.62 -14.23
C SER A 302 -3.98 -19.46 -14.01
N PHE A 303 -4.17 -20.76 -14.05
CA PHE A 303 -3.10 -21.73 -13.95
C PHE A 303 -3.04 -22.53 -15.27
N ALA A 304 -1.86 -22.82 -15.74
CA ALA A 304 -1.66 -23.67 -16.91
C ALA A 304 -1.86 -25.16 -16.57
N ASN A 305 -3.06 -25.51 -16.07
CA ASN A 305 -3.41 -26.85 -15.59
C ASN A 305 -2.45 -27.36 -14.52
N GLU A 306 -2.31 -26.58 -13.44
CA GLU A 306 -1.46 -26.97 -12.32
C GLU A 306 -2.01 -28.23 -11.67
N GLU A 307 -1.24 -29.29 -11.69
CA GLU A 307 -1.54 -30.50 -10.95
C GLU A 307 -1.24 -30.28 -9.47
N ILE A 308 -2.29 -30.17 -8.66
CA ILE A 308 -2.15 -30.06 -7.21
C ILE A 308 -1.88 -31.42 -6.57
N GLY A 309 -2.34 -32.48 -7.21
CA GLY A 309 -2.17 -33.86 -6.73
C GLY A 309 -3.11 -34.24 -5.58
N GLY A 310 -2.89 -35.43 -5.02
CA GLY A 310 -3.69 -35.95 -3.91
C GLY A 310 -3.39 -35.31 -2.55
N GLN A 311 -2.33 -34.55 -2.45
CA GLN A 311 -1.92 -33.86 -1.23
C GLN A 311 -1.75 -32.38 -1.50
N PHE A 312 -2.43 -31.53 -0.71
CA PHE A 312 -2.26 -30.10 -0.82
C PHE A 312 -2.59 -29.39 0.50
N THR A 313 -2.11 -28.15 0.60
CA THR A 313 -2.44 -27.22 1.67
C THR A 313 -2.72 -25.85 1.10
N ILE A 314 -3.78 -25.20 1.56
CA ILE A 314 -4.05 -23.80 1.33
C ILE A 314 -4.11 -23.11 2.69
N GLU A 315 -3.28 -22.10 2.89
CA GLU A 315 -3.28 -21.31 4.13
C GLU A 315 -3.30 -19.81 3.85
N PHE A 316 -3.94 -19.08 4.74
CA PHE A 316 -4.10 -17.64 4.63
C PHE A 316 -4.56 -17.04 5.95
N TRP A 317 -4.39 -15.74 6.09
CA TRP A 317 -5.06 -14.93 7.10
C TRP A 317 -6.32 -14.30 6.52
N ALA A 318 -7.42 -14.37 7.23
CA ALA A 318 -8.68 -13.76 6.83
C ALA A 318 -9.42 -13.13 8.00
N LYS A 319 -10.08 -12.01 7.70
CA LYS A 319 -10.99 -11.30 8.61
C LYS A 319 -12.23 -10.91 7.83
N GLY A 320 -13.35 -11.55 8.09
CA GLY A 320 -14.63 -11.23 7.45
C GLY A 320 -15.26 -9.95 7.98
N ASN A 321 -16.32 -9.52 7.29
CA ASN A 321 -17.09 -8.35 7.65
C ASN A 321 -18.56 -8.49 7.22
N GLY A 322 -19.41 -9.04 8.10
CA GLY A 322 -20.85 -9.22 7.85
C GLY A 322 -21.18 -10.46 7.01
N ASN A 323 -20.37 -11.51 7.08
CA ASN A 323 -20.63 -12.78 6.39
C ASN A 323 -21.42 -13.77 7.24
N ALA A 324 -21.42 -13.62 8.56
CA ALA A 324 -22.13 -14.53 9.45
C ALA A 324 -23.60 -14.65 9.07
N GLY A 325 -24.09 -15.90 8.94
CA GLY A 325 -25.45 -16.20 8.50
C GLY A 325 -25.70 -16.03 7.00
N GLN A 326 -24.67 -15.72 6.20
CA GLN A 326 -24.78 -15.58 4.75
C GLN A 326 -24.26 -16.83 4.03
N ASN A 327 -24.68 -17.02 2.78
CA ASN A 327 -24.09 -17.99 1.89
C ASN A 327 -22.96 -17.30 1.11
N THR A 328 -21.72 -17.58 1.48
CA THR A 328 -20.55 -17.02 0.81
C THR A 328 -19.62 -18.09 0.29
N THR A 329 -18.90 -17.76 -0.76
CA THR A 329 -17.74 -18.54 -1.21
C THR A 329 -16.51 -17.67 -1.01
N PHE A 330 -15.62 -18.15 -0.17
CA PHE A 330 -14.32 -17.47 0.05
C PHE A 330 -13.36 -17.76 -1.09
N MET A 331 -13.29 -19.02 -1.53
CA MET A 331 -12.35 -19.45 -2.57
C MET A 331 -12.91 -20.66 -3.32
N GLU A 332 -12.77 -20.66 -4.64
CA GLU A 332 -13.17 -21.78 -5.49
C GLU A 332 -12.17 -21.98 -6.62
N ALA A 333 -11.77 -23.25 -6.86
CA ALA A 333 -10.97 -23.60 -8.02
C ALA A 333 -11.79 -24.43 -9.01
N LEU A 334 -11.56 -24.15 -10.29
CA LEU A 334 -12.26 -24.76 -11.42
C LEU A 334 -11.27 -25.45 -12.36
N ASP A 335 -11.71 -26.51 -13.01
CA ASP A 335 -11.01 -27.15 -14.13
C ASP A 335 -11.22 -26.39 -15.46
N THR A 336 -10.66 -26.91 -16.55
CA THR A 336 -10.79 -26.32 -17.89
C THR A 336 -12.22 -26.30 -18.43
N ALA A 337 -13.09 -27.18 -17.93
CA ALA A 337 -14.51 -27.22 -18.28
C ALA A 337 -15.37 -26.31 -17.38
N GLY A 338 -14.75 -25.58 -16.46
CA GLY A 338 -15.44 -24.73 -15.50
C GLY A 338 -16.14 -25.48 -14.37
N ARG A 339 -15.79 -26.74 -14.13
CA ARG A 339 -16.34 -27.56 -13.04
C ARG A 339 -15.54 -27.32 -11.77
N ARG A 340 -16.24 -27.24 -10.66
CA ARG A 340 -15.63 -27.05 -9.34
C ARG A 340 -14.86 -28.28 -8.88
N ILE A 341 -13.60 -28.12 -8.56
CA ILE A 341 -12.73 -29.15 -8.00
C ILE A 341 -12.33 -28.87 -6.55
N PHE A 342 -12.42 -27.63 -6.13
CA PHE A 342 -12.09 -27.18 -4.78
C PHE A 342 -13.00 -26.03 -4.38
N ASN A 343 -13.40 -25.97 -3.09
CA ASN A 343 -14.18 -24.86 -2.59
C ASN A 343 -14.03 -24.68 -1.08
N ILE A 344 -14.00 -23.43 -0.64
CA ILE A 344 -14.13 -23.02 0.75
C ILE A 344 -15.32 -22.06 0.87
N HIS A 345 -16.32 -22.45 1.64
CA HIS A 345 -17.35 -21.50 2.12
C HIS A 345 -16.95 -20.95 3.49
N MET A 346 -16.95 -19.63 3.64
CA MET A 346 -16.59 -18.94 4.88
C MET A 346 -17.53 -17.75 5.16
N PRO A 347 -18.74 -18.00 5.72
CA PRO A 347 -19.39 -19.26 5.99
C PRO A 347 -20.45 -19.63 4.95
N TRP A 348 -21.25 -20.65 5.26
CA TRP A 348 -22.60 -20.84 4.73
C TRP A 348 -23.64 -20.27 5.72
N SER A 349 -24.91 -20.17 5.32
CA SER A 349 -25.97 -19.57 6.13
C SER A 349 -26.19 -20.20 7.52
N ASN A 350 -25.72 -21.40 7.73
CA ASN A 350 -25.70 -22.09 9.03
C ASN A 350 -24.43 -21.78 9.86
N ASN A 351 -23.64 -20.83 9.45
CA ASN A 351 -22.32 -20.46 10.01
C ASN A 351 -21.25 -21.57 9.91
N ASN A 352 -21.49 -22.62 9.13
CA ASN A 352 -20.45 -23.61 8.93
C ASN A 352 -19.41 -23.12 7.91
N ILE A 353 -18.15 -23.37 8.25
CA ILE A 353 -17.05 -23.34 7.30
C ILE A 353 -17.02 -24.69 6.61
N TYR A 354 -17.07 -24.71 5.28
CA TYR A 354 -17.04 -25.90 4.46
C TYR A 354 -15.72 -25.96 3.70
N PHE A 355 -15.17 -27.14 3.65
CA PHE A 355 -14.00 -27.47 2.84
C PHE A 355 -14.32 -28.66 1.93
N ASP A 356 -14.39 -28.37 0.64
CA ASP A 356 -14.63 -29.34 -0.42
C ASP A 356 -13.38 -29.51 -1.28
N ALA A 357 -13.00 -30.75 -1.56
CA ALA A 357 -11.86 -31.05 -2.40
C ALA A 357 -12.10 -32.36 -3.18
N GLY A 358 -11.92 -32.31 -4.50
CA GLY A 358 -12.17 -33.47 -5.35
C GLY A 358 -11.87 -33.21 -6.82
N ASP A 359 -12.60 -33.91 -7.68
CA ASP A 359 -12.45 -33.91 -9.13
C ASP A 359 -13.79 -33.65 -9.83
N GLU A 360 -13.84 -33.83 -11.14
CA GLU A 360 -15.04 -33.64 -11.95
C GLU A 360 -16.19 -34.61 -11.61
N THR A 361 -15.93 -35.65 -10.82
CA THR A 361 -16.93 -36.68 -10.45
C THR A 361 -17.54 -36.44 -9.08
N GLY A 362 -16.95 -35.55 -8.28
CA GLY A 362 -17.43 -35.17 -6.95
C GLY A 362 -16.32 -34.72 -6.02
N TYR A 363 -16.67 -34.54 -4.78
CA TYR A 363 -15.74 -34.01 -3.77
C TYR A 363 -15.91 -34.70 -2.42
N ASP A 364 -14.83 -34.73 -1.67
CA ASP A 364 -14.82 -34.98 -0.24
C ASP A 364 -15.12 -33.68 0.50
N ARG A 365 -15.87 -33.77 1.60
CA ARG A 365 -16.28 -32.61 2.39
C ARG A 365 -16.03 -32.82 3.87
N ILE A 366 -15.52 -31.77 4.53
CA ILE A 366 -15.60 -31.58 5.97
C ILE A 366 -16.16 -30.20 6.27
N ASN A 367 -16.87 -30.04 7.41
CA ASN A 367 -17.42 -28.75 7.81
C ASN A 367 -17.69 -28.70 9.31
N GLN A 368 -17.65 -27.50 9.88
CA GLN A 368 -17.98 -27.23 11.27
C GLN A 368 -18.46 -25.79 11.42
N ALA A 369 -19.35 -25.58 12.39
CA ALA A 369 -19.82 -24.23 12.71
C ALA A 369 -18.72 -23.41 13.37
N ALA A 370 -18.60 -22.16 12.95
CA ALA A 370 -17.75 -21.13 13.56
C ALA A 370 -18.62 -20.05 14.21
N SER A 371 -18.11 -19.39 15.24
CA SER A 371 -18.79 -18.25 15.84
C SER A 371 -18.77 -17.03 14.89
N ALA A 372 -19.70 -16.10 15.10
CA ALA A 372 -19.71 -14.85 14.34
C ALA A 372 -18.41 -14.04 14.52
N THR A 373 -17.80 -14.07 15.70
CA THR A 373 -16.53 -13.42 15.98
C THR A 373 -15.39 -14.05 15.15
N GLU A 374 -15.34 -15.37 15.05
CA GLU A 374 -14.35 -16.06 14.24
C GLU A 374 -14.51 -15.78 12.74
N ILE A 375 -15.76 -15.57 12.30
CA ILE A 375 -16.06 -15.31 10.89
C ILE A 375 -15.76 -13.84 10.54
N ASP A 376 -16.16 -12.86 11.37
CA ASP A 376 -16.26 -11.46 10.95
C ASP A 376 -15.44 -10.45 11.76
N ALA A 377 -15.02 -10.75 12.99
CA ALA A 377 -14.47 -9.72 13.87
C ALA A 377 -12.96 -9.73 14.01
N GLU A 378 -12.34 -10.88 13.83
CA GLU A 378 -10.93 -11.09 14.14
C GLU A 378 -10.15 -11.62 12.94
N TRP A 379 -8.87 -11.24 12.87
CA TRP A 379 -7.95 -11.92 12.00
C TRP A 379 -7.70 -13.33 12.51
N ASN A 380 -7.99 -14.32 11.68
CA ASN A 380 -7.66 -15.72 11.94
C ASN A 380 -6.84 -16.28 10.80
N HIS A 381 -5.79 -17.02 11.18
CA HIS A 381 -5.10 -17.87 10.23
C HIS A 381 -5.89 -19.16 10.03
N TRP A 382 -6.12 -19.50 8.79
CA TRP A 382 -6.77 -20.75 8.38
C TRP A 382 -5.83 -21.55 7.50
N ALA A 383 -5.75 -22.87 7.75
CA ALA A 383 -5.06 -23.80 6.86
C ALA A 383 -5.98 -24.99 6.57
N PHE A 384 -6.20 -25.25 5.29
CA PHE A 384 -7.03 -26.31 4.76
C PHE A 384 -6.13 -27.35 4.12
N VAL A 385 -6.08 -28.55 4.69
CA VAL A 385 -5.17 -29.62 4.31
C VAL A 385 -5.95 -30.82 3.81
N LYS A 386 -5.57 -31.33 2.65
CA LYS A 386 -6.01 -32.64 2.17
C LYS A 386 -4.81 -33.56 2.05
N ASP A 387 -4.95 -34.78 2.57
CA ASP A 387 -4.00 -35.87 2.41
C ASP A 387 -4.75 -37.13 1.95
N GLN A 388 -4.79 -37.34 0.66
CA GLN A 388 -5.39 -38.51 0.05
C GLN A 388 -4.68 -39.79 0.47
N THR A 389 -3.35 -39.73 0.71
CA THR A 389 -2.56 -40.92 1.07
C THR A 389 -3.02 -41.52 2.38
N THR A 390 -3.36 -40.68 3.35
CA THR A 390 -3.93 -41.10 4.64
C THR A 390 -5.46 -41.11 4.63
N GLY A 391 -6.09 -40.60 3.57
CA GLY A 391 -7.54 -40.45 3.47
C GLY A 391 -8.10 -39.44 4.45
N GLN A 392 -7.36 -38.38 4.72
CA GLN A 392 -7.72 -37.36 5.72
C GLN A 392 -7.83 -35.97 5.14
N MET A 393 -8.70 -35.17 5.74
CA MET A 393 -8.80 -33.74 5.56
C MET A 393 -8.75 -33.05 6.91
N PHE A 394 -8.12 -31.89 6.95
CA PHE A 394 -7.97 -31.11 8.18
C PHE A 394 -8.23 -29.63 7.92
N ILE A 395 -8.76 -28.94 8.94
CA ILE A 395 -8.77 -27.49 9.02
C ILE A 395 -8.04 -27.11 10.29
N TYR A 396 -7.06 -26.22 10.16
CA TYR A 396 -6.36 -25.60 11.28
C TYR A 396 -6.77 -24.14 11.39
N LYS A 397 -6.89 -23.67 12.62
CA LYS A 397 -7.11 -22.26 12.94
C LYS A 397 -6.00 -21.79 13.89
N ASN A 398 -5.34 -20.69 13.55
CA ASN A 398 -4.26 -20.09 14.35
C ASN A 398 -3.19 -21.13 14.77
N GLY A 399 -2.79 -21.97 13.81
CA GLY A 399 -1.78 -23.01 14.02
C GLY A 399 -2.26 -24.27 14.76
N GLN A 400 -3.51 -24.33 15.21
CA GLN A 400 -4.08 -25.45 15.97
C GLN A 400 -5.12 -26.22 15.16
N LEU A 401 -5.17 -27.54 15.36
CA LEU A 401 -6.20 -28.35 14.71
C LEU A 401 -7.60 -27.91 15.16
N TRP A 402 -8.44 -27.53 14.20
CA TRP A 402 -9.81 -27.10 14.43
C TRP A 402 -10.83 -28.16 14.03
N LEU A 403 -10.58 -28.86 12.91
CA LEU A 403 -11.45 -29.93 12.42
C LEU A 403 -10.64 -30.99 11.67
N SER A 404 -11.05 -32.25 11.78
CA SER A 404 -10.52 -33.36 10.97
C SER A 404 -11.64 -34.25 10.43
N GLY A 405 -11.37 -34.92 9.31
CA GLY A 405 -12.27 -35.89 8.72
C GLY A 405 -11.50 -37.04 8.06
N ASN A 406 -12.01 -38.26 8.23
CA ASN A 406 -11.44 -39.49 7.67
C ASN A 406 -12.21 -39.95 6.44
N ASN A 407 -11.67 -40.96 5.74
CA ASN A 407 -12.24 -41.55 4.51
C ASN A 407 -12.42 -40.49 3.39
N LYS A 408 -11.43 -39.64 3.24
CA LYS A 408 -11.36 -38.54 2.27
C LYS A 408 -10.34 -38.87 1.17
N ASN A 409 -10.62 -39.92 0.40
CA ASN A 409 -9.66 -40.52 -0.51
C ASN A 409 -9.75 -40.01 -1.96
N ARG A 410 -10.64 -39.07 -2.26
CA ARG A 410 -10.79 -38.52 -3.60
C ARG A 410 -9.54 -37.74 -4.03
N GLU A 411 -9.12 -37.97 -5.25
CA GLU A 411 -8.08 -37.16 -5.88
C GLU A 411 -8.54 -35.72 -6.09
N MET A 412 -7.59 -34.83 -6.25
CA MET A 412 -7.83 -33.46 -6.71
C MET A 412 -7.66 -33.40 -8.22
N GLY A 413 -8.59 -32.73 -8.87
CA GLY A 413 -8.45 -32.33 -10.26
C GLY A 413 -7.42 -31.23 -10.46
N TYR A 414 -7.12 -30.92 -11.72
CA TYR A 414 -6.21 -29.84 -12.08
C TYR A 414 -6.84 -28.49 -11.82
N PHE A 415 -6.09 -27.58 -11.22
CA PHE A 415 -6.46 -26.18 -11.14
C PHE A 415 -6.22 -25.50 -12.49
N HIS A 416 -7.27 -24.98 -13.07
CA HIS A 416 -7.18 -24.12 -14.25
C HIS A 416 -7.45 -22.67 -13.90
N ARG A 417 -8.41 -22.41 -13.04
CA ARG A 417 -8.76 -21.07 -12.56
C ARG A 417 -9.08 -21.10 -11.07
N LEU A 418 -8.48 -20.18 -10.33
CA LEU A 418 -8.78 -19.91 -8.93
C LEU A 418 -9.54 -18.57 -8.83
N VAL A 419 -10.66 -18.57 -8.12
CA VAL A 419 -11.43 -17.36 -7.81
C VAL A 419 -11.45 -17.21 -6.29
N ILE A 420 -11.18 -16.01 -5.81
CA ILE A 420 -11.19 -15.65 -4.39
C ILE A 420 -12.18 -14.52 -4.18
N GLY A 421 -13.01 -14.60 -3.15
CA GLY A 421 -14.03 -13.61 -2.81
C GLY A 421 -15.38 -13.82 -3.48
N ALA A 422 -15.51 -14.84 -4.34
CA ALA A 422 -16.76 -15.23 -4.99
C ALA A 422 -16.71 -16.68 -5.48
N ASN A 423 -17.84 -17.23 -5.89
CA ASN A 423 -17.83 -18.52 -6.58
C ASN A 423 -17.30 -18.37 -8.02
N GLY A 424 -16.70 -19.45 -8.52
CA GLY A 424 -15.99 -19.42 -9.79
C GLY A 424 -16.86 -19.40 -11.03
N SER A 425 -18.11 -19.87 -10.95
CA SER A 425 -18.96 -20.06 -12.14
C SER A 425 -19.64 -18.77 -12.62
N ASN A 426 -20.13 -17.95 -11.73
CA ASN A 426 -20.91 -16.75 -12.05
C ASN A 426 -20.58 -15.54 -11.15
N GLN A 427 -19.52 -15.65 -10.33
CA GLN A 427 -19.01 -14.61 -9.43
C GLN A 427 -20.08 -14.05 -8.47
N ASN A 428 -21.06 -14.86 -8.11
CA ASN A 428 -22.00 -14.59 -7.02
C ASN A 428 -21.54 -15.26 -5.71
N LEU A 429 -22.37 -15.31 -4.67
CA LEU A 429 -22.02 -15.82 -3.34
C LEU A 429 -20.76 -15.14 -2.78
N THR A 430 -20.69 -13.84 -2.99
CA THR A 430 -19.52 -13.03 -2.68
C THR A 430 -19.21 -13.02 -1.19
N TRP A 431 -17.94 -13.00 -0.89
CA TRP A 431 -17.40 -12.85 0.46
C TRP A 431 -16.94 -11.41 0.69
N LYS A 432 -17.09 -10.90 1.89
CA LYS A 432 -16.69 -9.56 2.27
C LYS A 432 -15.67 -9.62 3.42
N GLY A 433 -14.56 -8.91 3.29
CA GLY A 433 -13.53 -8.90 4.32
C GLY A 433 -12.13 -8.67 3.76
N ASN A 434 -11.14 -9.06 4.53
CA ASN A 434 -9.73 -8.86 4.22
C ASN A 434 -8.99 -10.19 4.19
N LEU A 435 -8.06 -10.31 3.26
CA LEU A 435 -7.20 -11.47 3.04
C LEU A 435 -5.74 -11.04 3.09
N ASP A 436 -4.90 -11.86 3.73
CA ASP A 436 -3.46 -11.67 3.79
C ASP A 436 -2.69 -13.00 3.79
N GLU A 437 -1.43 -12.98 3.40
CA GLU A 437 -0.52 -14.13 3.47
C GLU A 437 -1.06 -15.41 2.83
N LEU A 438 -1.58 -15.33 1.62
CA LEU A 438 -2.11 -16.49 0.90
C LEU A 438 -1.00 -17.39 0.39
N ARG A 439 -1.03 -18.67 0.76
CA ARG A 439 -0.08 -19.70 0.34
C ARG A 439 -0.80 -20.96 -0.10
N ILE A 440 -0.37 -21.53 -1.21
CA ILE A 440 -0.89 -22.80 -1.74
C ILE A 440 0.29 -23.73 -1.97
N TYR A 441 0.22 -24.92 -1.40
CA TYR A 441 1.25 -25.96 -1.51
C TYR A 441 0.66 -27.22 -2.13
N LYS A 442 1.41 -27.87 -3.01
CA LYS A 442 1.11 -29.23 -3.50
C LYS A 442 1.72 -30.30 -2.58
N THR A 443 1.43 -30.18 -1.31
CA THR A 443 1.77 -31.14 -0.26
C THR A 443 0.87 -30.92 0.95
N ALA A 444 0.60 -31.99 1.69
CA ALA A 444 -0.06 -31.88 2.99
C ALA A 444 0.97 -31.44 4.04
N LEU A 445 0.90 -30.20 4.47
CA LEU A 445 1.79 -29.68 5.51
C LEU A 445 1.54 -30.40 6.85
N SER A 446 2.62 -30.66 7.57
CA SER A 446 2.52 -31.24 8.91
C SER A 446 1.92 -30.22 9.91
N PRO A 447 1.21 -30.69 10.97
CA PRO A 447 0.72 -29.82 12.04
C PRO A 447 1.83 -28.96 12.66
N ALA A 448 3.03 -29.51 12.80
CA ALA A 448 4.20 -28.80 13.34
C ALA A 448 4.67 -27.68 12.41
N THR A 449 4.64 -27.91 11.10
CA THR A 449 4.98 -26.88 10.10
C THR A 449 3.98 -25.74 10.14
N ILE A 450 2.67 -26.04 10.12
CA ILE A 450 1.62 -25.03 10.20
C ILE A 450 1.77 -24.22 11.49
N ALA A 451 1.91 -24.88 12.65
CA ALA A 451 2.07 -24.21 13.93
C ALA A 451 3.34 -23.34 14.02
N LEU A 452 4.41 -23.72 13.32
CA LEU A 452 5.68 -22.99 13.34
C LEU A 452 5.65 -21.75 12.43
N TYR A 453 4.92 -21.81 11.30
CA TYR A 453 5.02 -20.81 10.22
C TYR A 453 3.78 -19.93 10.03
N TYR A 454 2.65 -20.18 10.70
CA TYR A 454 1.43 -19.38 10.49
C TYR A 454 1.58 -17.88 10.81
N GLN A 455 2.52 -17.51 11.71
CA GLN A 455 2.82 -16.11 12.06
C GLN A 455 4.11 -15.59 11.41
N LYS A 456 4.68 -16.29 10.46
CA LYS A 456 5.95 -15.91 9.82
C LYS A 456 5.76 -15.64 8.34
N LYS A 457 6.43 -14.62 7.84
CA LYS A 457 6.70 -14.56 6.41
C LYS A 457 7.63 -15.69 6.03
N ILE A 458 7.42 -16.26 4.84
CA ILE A 458 8.23 -17.37 4.37
C ILE A 458 9.12 -16.93 3.20
N ASP A 459 10.22 -17.63 3.05
CA ASP A 459 11.18 -17.50 1.97
C ASP A 459 11.71 -18.87 1.56
N ASN A 460 12.72 -18.91 0.73
CA ASN A 460 13.33 -20.14 0.22
C ASN A 460 13.96 -21.05 1.31
N THR A 461 14.01 -20.63 2.55
CA THR A 461 14.43 -21.47 3.69
C THR A 461 13.28 -22.29 4.28
N HIS A 462 12.04 -22.02 3.88
CA HIS A 462 10.89 -22.80 4.32
C HIS A 462 11.02 -24.26 3.85
N PRO A 463 10.81 -25.28 4.72
CA PRO A 463 11.06 -26.69 4.38
C PRO A 463 10.25 -27.19 3.18
N ASN A 464 9.08 -26.61 2.94
CA ASN A 464 8.20 -26.98 1.82
C ASN A 464 8.19 -25.93 0.69
N TRP A 465 9.22 -25.08 0.58
CA TRP A 465 9.30 -24.06 -0.46
C TRP A 465 9.14 -24.60 -1.87
N ASN A 466 9.76 -25.75 -2.17
CA ASN A 466 9.71 -26.38 -3.48
C ASN A 466 8.34 -27.00 -3.83
N SER A 467 7.45 -27.13 -2.86
CA SER A 467 6.07 -27.56 -3.08
C SER A 467 5.09 -26.40 -3.13
N LEU A 468 5.58 -25.18 -2.96
CA LEU A 468 4.76 -23.97 -3.03
C LEU A 468 4.32 -23.74 -4.47
N VAL A 469 3.02 -23.58 -4.66
CA VAL A 469 2.39 -23.26 -5.95
C VAL A 469 2.24 -21.75 -6.09
N LEU A 470 1.84 -21.07 -5.00
CA LEU A 470 1.55 -19.65 -4.99
C LEU A 470 1.80 -19.08 -3.60
N TYR A 471 2.41 -17.90 -3.53
CA TYR A 471 2.55 -17.11 -2.31
C TYR A 471 2.34 -15.63 -2.57
N HIS A 472 1.33 -15.04 -1.96
CA HIS A 472 1.07 -13.61 -1.97
C HIS A 472 1.01 -13.07 -0.55
N ASP A 473 1.91 -12.16 -0.21
CA ASP A 473 1.92 -11.43 1.04
C ASP A 473 1.12 -10.12 0.99
N PHE A 474 0.63 -9.72 -0.17
CA PHE A 474 -0.12 -8.49 -0.46
C PHE A 474 0.53 -7.19 0.02
N ASP A 475 1.78 -7.21 0.42
CA ASP A 475 2.52 -6.04 0.91
C ASP A 475 2.70 -4.95 -0.16
N ASN A 476 2.63 -5.32 -1.42
CA ASN A 476 2.53 -4.35 -2.49
C ASN A 476 1.07 -3.92 -2.66
N VAL A 477 0.75 -2.70 -2.22
CA VAL A 477 -0.62 -2.15 -2.28
C VAL A 477 -1.11 -1.80 -3.70
N LYS A 478 -0.33 -2.11 -4.73
CA LYS A 478 -0.69 -1.83 -6.13
C LYS A 478 -1.02 -3.09 -6.93
N TYR A 479 -0.39 -4.21 -6.63
CA TYR A 479 -0.59 -5.48 -7.35
C TYR A 479 -0.18 -6.67 -6.49
N ALA A 480 -0.74 -7.84 -6.78
CA ALA A 480 -0.34 -9.09 -6.15
C ALA A 480 0.85 -9.69 -6.91
N LYS A 481 2.02 -9.65 -6.28
CA LYS A 481 3.20 -10.35 -6.78
C LYS A 481 3.28 -11.72 -6.13
N ASP A 482 3.38 -12.77 -6.94
CA ASP A 482 3.71 -14.09 -6.43
C ASP A 482 5.17 -14.11 -5.98
N LEU A 483 5.39 -14.32 -4.71
CA LEU A 483 6.71 -14.44 -4.10
C LEU A 483 7.25 -15.88 -4.16
N GLY A 484 6.40 -16.83 -4.54
CA GLY A 484 6.76 -18.22 -4.75
C GLY A 484 7.53 -18.47 -6.05
N PRO A 485 7.93 -19.72 -6.32
CA PRO A 485 8.79 -20.04 -7.46
C PRO A 485 8.08 -20.00 -8.82
N ASN A 486 6.73 -19.89 -8.88
CA ASN A 486 5.95 -20.16 -10.11
C ASN A 486 5.38 -18.91 -10.79
N ASN A 487 5.46 -17.73 -10.18
CA ASN A 487 4.96 -16.46 -10.75
C ASN A 487 3.47 -16.45 -11.11
N HIS A 488 2.60 -17.00 -10.29
CA HIS A 488 1.15 -16.89 -10.47
C HIS A 488 0.63 -15.52 -10.01
N THR A 489 -0.05 -14.80 -10.89
CA THR A 489 -0.60 -13.48 -10.58
C THR A 489 -2.07 -13.57 -10.20
N LEU A 490 -2.47 -12.81 -9.19
CA LEU A 490 -3.88 -12.57 -8.88
C LEU A 490 -4.34 -11.29 -9.57
N MET A 491 -5.41 -11.40 -10.34
CA MET A 491 -6.03 -10.26 -11.02
C MET A 491 -7.28 -9.82 -10.25
N PRO A 492 -7.28 -8.62 -9.68
CA PRO A 492 -8.46 -8.07 -9.02
C PRO A 492 -9.53 -7.71 -10.04
N SER A 493 -10.80 -7.93 -9.70
CA SER A 493 -11.94 -7.54 -10.54
C SER A 493 -12.27 -6.04 -10.43
N ALA A 494 -11.73 -5.36 -9.44
CA ALA A 494 -11.93 -3.95 -9.19
C ALA A 494 -10.64 -3.29 -8.71
N LEU A 495 -10.47 -2.02 -9.05
CA LEU A 495 -9.40 -1.19 -8.54
C LEU A 495 -9.57 -0.93 -7.03
N GLY A 496 -8.47 -0.68 -6.34
CA GLY A 496 -8.49 -0.34 -4.91
C GLY A 496 -8.79 -1.52 -3.98
N MET A 497 -8.70 -2.77 -4.45
CA MET A 497 -8.77 -3.94 -3.58
C MET A 497 -7.52 -4.10 -2.71
N PHE A 498 -6.37 -3.63 -3.15
CA PHE A 498 -5.16 -3.60 -2.33
C PHE A 498 -5.23 -2.44 -1.33
N LYS A 499 -5.08 -2.73 -0.06
CA LYS A 499 -5.16 -1.76 1.03
C LYS A 499 -3.98 -1.93 1.99
N PRO A 500 -3.53 -0.84 2.64
CA PRO A 500 -2.64 -0.97 3.78
C PRO A 500 -3.29 -1.82 4.88
N ASN A 501 -2.53 -2.75 5.45
CA ASN A 501 -2.96 -3.50 6.62
C ASN A 501 -2.37 -2.85 7.88
N THR A 502 -3.24 -2.37 8.75
CA THR A 502 -2.85 -1.68 9.99
C THR A 502 -3.04 -2.52 11.24
N SER A 503 -3.63 -3.71 11.10
CA SER A 503 -4.06 -4.53 12.25
C SER A 503 -3.46 -5.93 12.32
N LEU A 504 -2.92 -6.44 11.21
CA LEU A 504 -2.21 -7.72 11.18
C LEU A 504 -0.79 -7.48 10.66
N PHE A 505 0.21 -7.91 11.38
CA PHE A 505 1.64 -7.79 11.01
C PHE A 505 2.31 -9.16 11.11
N VAL A 506 2.13 -9.95 10.07
CA VAL A 506 2.73 -11.29 10.00
C VAL A 506 4.26 -11.17 9.92
N GLY A 507 4.95 -11.93 10.75
CA GLY A 507 6.40 -11.86 10.88
C GLY A 507 6.88 -10.89 11.96
N SER A 508 6.00 -10.09 12.58
CA SER A 508 6.37 -9.34 13.77
C SER A 508 6.63 -10.28 14.96
N GLN A 509 7.59 -9.93 15.76
CA GLN A 509 7.94 -10.73 16.94
C GLN A 509 8.40 -9.84 18.08
N GLY A 510 8.18 -10.31 19.30
CA GLY A 510 8.73 -9.68 20.48
C GLY A 510 10.26 -9.70 20.47
N ILE A 511 10.86 -8.59 20.86
CA ILE A 511 12.31 -8.38 20.83
C ILE A 511 12.80 -7.96 22.21
N ASN A 512 13.91 -8.57 22.66
CA ASN A 512 14.58 -8.22 23.91
C ASN A 512 15.59 -7.07 23.70
N LEU A 513 15.21 -6.09 22.89
CA LEU A 513 15.95 -4.87 22.61
C LEU A 513 14.99 -3.69 22.61
N ARG A 514 15.40 -2.57 23.17
CA ARG A 514 14.66 -1.30 23.03
C ARG A 514 15.61 -0.11 22.90
N PRO A 515 15.14 1.04 22.39
CA PRO A 515 15.95 2.23 22.26
C PRO A 515 16.48 2.76 23.61
N VAL A 516 17.67 3.35 23.55
CA VAL A 516 18.14 4.26 24.60
C VAL A 516 17.32 5.53 24.51
N VAL A 517 16.56 5.83 25.56
CA VAL A 517 15.61 6.92 25.57
C VAL A 517 15.78 7.83 26.77
N GLU A 518 15.68 9.15 26.51
CA GLU A 518 15.54 10.16 27.56
C GLU A 518 14.17 10.83 27.41
N ILE A 519 13.55 11.15 28.53
CA ILE A 519 12.23 11.77 28.60
C ILE A 519 12.39 13.24 28.98
N GLY A 520 11.81 14.12 28.18
CA GLY A 520 11.62 15.53 28.53
C GLY A 520 10.34 15.70 29.33
N GLN A 521 10.48 15.93 30.63
CA GLN A 521 9.37 16.12 31.55
C GLN A 521 9.04 17.60 31.71
N GLY A 522 7.77 17.92 31.59
CA GLY A 522 7.23 19.27 31.76
C GLY A 522 6.37 19.69 30.57
N SER A 523 5.52 20.68 30.79
CA SER A 523 4.74 21.29 29.72
C SER A 523 5.55 22.36 29.01
N LEU A 524 5.47 22.37 27.68
CA LEU A 524 6.07 23.40 26.86
C LEU A 524 5.00 24.36 26.35
N SER A 525 5.31 25.65 26.37
CA SER A 525 4.47 26.65 25.73
C SER A 525 4.57 26.51 24.21
N ALA A 526 3.45 26.54 23.53
CA ALA A 526 3.40 26.57 22.09
C ALA A 526 3.44 28.03 21.61
N ASN A 527 4.29 28.30 20.66
CA ASN A 527 4.28 29.58 19.92
C ASN A 527 3.72 29.29 18.53
N PHE A 528 2.65 29.98 18.18
CA PHE A 528 2.06 29.92 16.85
C PHE A 528 2.49 31.16 16.09
N ASN A 529 3.21 30.99 15.01
CA ASN A 529 3.49 32.03 14.03
C ASN A 529 2.66 31.77 12.79
N THR A 530 1.77 32.67 12.50
CA THR A 530 0.97 32.60 11.28
C THR A 530 1.73 33.27 10.14
N LEU A 531 2.21 32.48 9.21
CA LEU A 531 2.87 32.97 8.00
C LEU A 531 1.89 32.93 6.83
N TYR A 532 1.56 34.07 6.28
CA TYR A 532 0.81 34.15 5.02
C TYR A 532 1.79 34.02 3.86
N ILE A 533 1.77 32.86 3.18
CA ILE A 533 2.51 32.71 1.93
C ILE A 533 1.50 32.79 0.79
N PRO A 534 1.45 33.88 0.02
CA PRO A 534 0.70 33.93 -1.22
C PRO A 534 1.43 33.01 -2.22
N LYS A 535 0.88 31.86 -2.51
CA LYS A 535 1.30 31.02 -3.64
C LYS A 535 0.43 31.33 -4.83
N LEU A 536 0.99 32.10 -5.76
CA LEU A 536 0.43 32.16 -7.12
C LEU A 536 0.78 30.86 -7.82
N LYS A 537 -0.21 30.00 -8.06
CA LYS A 537 -0.08 28.83 -8.91
C LYS A 537 -0.84 29.06 -10.20
N LEU A 538 -0.12 28.98 -11.31
CA LEU A 538 -0.75 28.72 -12.59
C LEU A 538 -1.10 27.22 -12.60
N LYS A 539 -2.39 26.91 -12.56
CA LYS A 539 -2.86 25.52 -12.68
C LYS A 539 -3.60 25.37 -14.00
N GLU A 540 -3.19 24.38 -14.76
CA GLU A 540 -4.00 23.85 -15.84
C GLU A 540 -4.98 22.85 -15.25
N PRO A 541 -6.28 22.96 -15.56
CA PRO A 541 -7.25 21.97 -15.14
C PRO A 541 -6.94 20.64 -15.77
N ILE A 542 -6.89 19.61 -14.95
CA ILE A 542 -6.66 18.25 -15.38
C ILE A 542 -8.01 17.54 -15.41
N VAL A 543 -8.46 17.11 -16.58
CA VAL A 543 -9.65 16.29 -16.72
C VAL A 543 -9.24 14.85 -16.65
N ILE A 544 -9.79 14.12 -15.71
CA ILE A 544 -9.46 12.74 -15.44
C ILE A 544 -10.48 11.81 -16.10
N PHE A 545 -11.68 12.29 -16.44
CA PHE A 545 -12.71 11.50 -17.07
C PHE A 545 -13.15 11.99 -18.40
N GLU A 546 -13.19 11.09 -19.35
CA GLU A 546 -13.70 11.33 -20.67
C GLU A 546 -15.09 10.72 -20.90
N GLN A 547 -15.53 9.80 -20.10
CA GLN A 547 -16.77 9.07 -20.30
C GLN A 547 -17.64 8.98 -19.07
N ALA A 548 -18.92 8.97 -19.32
CA ALA A 548 -20.04 8.79 -18.44
C ALA A 548 -20.34 9.94 -17.47
N PRO A 549 -21.60 10.33 -17.41
CA PRO A 549 -22.05 11.47 -16.63
C PRO A 549 -21.98 11.31 -15.11
N LEU A 550 -21.64 10.15 -14.62
CA LEU A 550 -21.72 9.84 -13.19
C LEU A 550 -20.40 10.03 -12.44
N HIS A 551 -19.26 10.00 -13.14
CA HIS A 551 -17.95 10.06 -12.48
C HIS A 551 -17.17 11.23 -13.04
N ARG A 552 -17.20 12.35 -12.36
CA ARG A 552 -16.50 13.53 -12.81
C ARG A 552 -15.67 14.05 -11.70
N HIS A 553 -14.43 13.75 -11.82
CA HIS A 553 -13.41 14.15 -10.89
C HIS A 553 -12.40 15.03 -11.60
N PHE A 554 -11.93 15.99 -10.86
CA PHE A 554 -10.89 16.88 -11.30
C PHE A 554 -9.78 16.80 -10.31
N GLU A 555 -8.64 16.37 -10.77
CA GLU A 555 -7.46 16.43 -9.97
C GLU A 555 -7.06 17.90 -9.78
N LEU A 556 -6.86 18.31 -8.53
CA LEU A 556 -6.43 19.65 -8.19
C LEU A 556 -7.24 20.76 -8.86
N VAL A 557 -8.47 20.51 -9.12
CA VAL A 557 -9.21 21.43 -9.90
C VAL A 557 -9.78 22.52 -9.11
N GLN A 558 -9.23 23.62 -9.35
CA GLN A 558 -9.95 24.84 -9.16
C GLN A 558 -9.81 25.66 -10.41
N THR A 559 -10.65 25.40 -11.36
CA THR A 559 -10.81 26.33 -12.45
C THR A 559 -11.85 27.34 -12.02
N TYR A 560 -11.40 28.46 -11.54
CA TYR A 560 -12.24 29.62 -11.42
C TYR A 560 -12.37 30.24 -12.79
N ILE A 561 -13.41 29.91 -13.49
CA ILE A 561 -13.82 30.70 -14.62
C ILE A 561 -14.68 31.83 -14.05
N GLY A 562 -14.04 32.90 -13.62
CA GLY A 562 -14.69 34.06 -13.08
C GLY A 562 -15.56 33.79 -11.87
N VAL A 563 -15.45 34.62 -10.93
CA VAL A 563 -16.14 34.73 -9.68
C VAL A 563 -15.90 33.64 -8.67
N PRO A 564 -15.18 33.95 -7.75
CA PRO A 564 -15.29 33.33 -6.47
C PRO A 564 -16.45 33.92 -5.71
N GLU A 565 -17.52 33.22 -5.61
CA GLU A 565 -18.27 33.24 -4.38
C GLU A 565 -17.64 32.15 -3.52
N GLY A 566 -16.71 32.52 -2.69
CA GLY A 566 -16.02 31.65 -1.80
C GLY A 566 -15.39 32.43 -0.66
N SER A 567 -14.84 31.72 0.26
CA SER A 567 -14.07 32.29 1.34
C SER A 567 -12.76 31.53 1.49
N THR A 568 -11.70 32.22 1.80
CA THR A 568 -10.47 31.62 2.26
C THR A 568 -10.69 31.12 3.68
N ASN A 569 -10.68 29.83 3.88
CA ASN A 569 -10.88 29.23 5.18
C ASN A 569 -9.52 28.96 5.85
N THR A 570 -9.44 29.33 7.10
CA THR A 570 -8.28 29.07 7.96
C THR A 570 -8.60 27.89 8.85
N TYR A 571 -7.71 26.93 8.90
CA TYR A 571 -7.86 25.74 9.73
C TYR A 571 -6.76 25.69 10.79
N ASP A 572 -7.11 25.20 11.98
CA ASP A 572 -6.13 24.90 13.02
C ASP A 572 -5.38 23.58 12.73
N LEU A 573 -4.44 23.23 13.60
CA LEU A 573 -3.65 22.00 13.48
C LEU A 573 -4.49 20.70 13.60
N ASN A 574 -5.73 20.80 14.09
CA ASN A 574 -6.66 19.68 14.19
C ASN A 574 -7.58 19.60 12.97
N GLY A 575 -7.36 20.47 11.97
CA GLY A 575 -8.21 20.57 10.78
C GLY A 575 -9.56 21.25 11.05
N GLN A 576 -9.71 21.96 12.18
CA GLN A 576 -10.93 22.73 12.50
C GLN A 576 -10.85 24.11 11.86
N MET A 577 -11.90 24.54 11.20
CA MET A 577 -11.97 25.86 10.61
C MET A 577 -12.05 26.94 11.71
N VAL A 578 -11.00 27.75 11.80
CA VAL A 578 -10.88 28.83 12.80
C VAL A 578 -11.15 30.22 12.25
N GLY A 579 -11.26 30.34 10.92
CA GLY A 579 -11.57 31.61 10.27
C GLY A 579 -12.04 31.42 8.84
N SER A 580 -12.77 32.43 8.34
CA SER A 580 -13.21 32.48 6.94
C SER A 580 -13.22 33.93 6.49
N THR A 581 -12.51 34.22 5.39
CA THR A 581 -12.47 35.56 4.77
C THR A 581 -13.11 35.49 3.40
N PRO A 582 -14.21 36.20 3.13
CA PRO A 582 -14.82 36.23 1.82
C PRO A 582 -13.84 36.73 0.75
N ILE A 583 -13.81 36.04 -0.39
CA ILE A 583 -13.08 36.45 -1.57
C ILE A 583 -14.05 37.29 -2.41
N ALA A 584 -13.76 38.60 -2.56
CA ALA A 584 -14.55 39.46 -3.42
C ALA A 584 -13.99 39.43 -4.84
N THR A 585 -14.80 39.14 -5.83
CA THR A 585 -14.44 39.32 -7.24
C THR A 585 -15.46 40.09 -8.03
N THR A 586 -14.96 40.69 -9.12
CA THR A 586 -15.73 41.56 -9.99
C THR A 586 -16.01 40.94 -11.39
N GLN A 587 -15.71 39.69 -11.61
CA GLN A 587 -15.93 39.08 -12.92
C GLN A 587 -17.27 38.38 -12.99
N THR A 588 -18.12 38.82 -13.90
CA THR A 588 -19.42 38.22 -14.21
C THR A 588 -19.35 37.49 -15.54
N PHE A 589 -19.91 36.28 -15.60
CA PHE A 589 -20.16 35.58 -16.87
C PHE A 589 -21.30 36.23 -17.59
N GLN A 590 -21.06 36.61 -18.83
CA GLN A 590 -22.13 37.04 -19.73
C GLN A 590 -22.39 35.94 -20.79
N ASN A 591 -23.58 35.35 -20.74
CA ASN A 591 -24.18 34.56 -21.83
C ASN A 591 -23.44 33.29 -22.29
N GLN A 592 -22.87 32.51 -21.38
CA GLN A 592 -22.35 31.18 -21.73
C GLN A 592 -23.12 30.09 -21.00
N ALA A 593 -23.40 28.98 -21.69
CA ALA A 593 -23.93 27.78 -21.02
C ALA A 593 -22.87 27.22 -20.08
N ILE A 594 -23.19 27.11 -18.81
CA ILE A 594 -22.29 26.62 -17.75
C ILE A 594 -22.82 25.30 -17.26
N THR A 595 -21.96 24.29 -17.22
CA THR A 595 -22.25 23.03 -16.55
C THR A 595 -21.65 23.05 -15.16
N VAL A 596 -22.48 22.79 -14.17
CA VAL A 596 -22.06 22.75 -12.76
C VAL A 596 -21.88 21.29 -12.37
N TYR A 597 -20.73 20.96 -11.80
CA TYR A 597 -20.43 19.67 -11.22
C TYR A 597 -20.49 19.80 -9.71
N ASN A 598 -21.33 18.97 -9.11
CA ASN A 598 -21.56 18.97 -7.68
C ASN A 598 -20.80 17.81 -7.01
N PRO A 599 -20.27 18.01 -5.80
CA PRO A 599 -19.77 16.90 -5.00
C PRO A 599 -20.90 15.93 -4.59
N PRO A 600 -20.59 14.71 -4.14
CA PRO A 600 -19.23 14.21 -3.92
C PRO A 600 -18.53 13.83 -5.22
N TYR A 601 -17.21 13.99 -5.23
CA TYR A 601 -16.37 13.59 -6.36
C TYR A 601 -15.74 12.23 -6.12
N GLU A 602 -15.34 11.58 -7.21
CA GLU A 602 -14.64 10.29 -7.10
C GLU A 602 -13.24 10.49 -6.50
N ILE A 603 -12.85 9.58 -5.65
CA ILE A 603 -11.49 9.49 -5.14
C ILE A 603 -10.62 8.90 -6.23
N ILE A 604 -9.61 9.63 -6.65
CA ILE A 604 -8.65 9.19 -7.66
C ILE A 604 -7.25 9.21 -7.06
N HIS A 605 -6.52 8.15 -7.32
CA HIS A 605 -5.12 8.07 -6.98
C HIS A 605 -4.29 8.50 -8.19
N ASP A 606 -3.54 9.57 -8.02
CA ASP A 606 -2.64 10.11 -9.04
C ASP A 606 -1.21 9.67 -8.75
N VAL A 607 -0.60 8.99 -9.71
CA VAL A 607 0.78 8.51 -9.62
C VAL A 607 1.60 9.06 -10.78
N GLU A 608 2.66 9.79 -10.47
CA GLU A 608 3.65 10.19 -11.46
C GLU A 608 4.58 9.00 -11.73
N ILE A 609 4.50 8.42 -12.92
CA ILE A 609 5.30 7.25 -13.30
C ILE A 609 6.61 7.62 -13.98
N ALA A 610 6.70 8.80 -14.59
CA ALA A 610 7.91 9.26 -15.24
C ALA A 610 7.93 10.78 -15.36
N ARG A 611 9.13 11.35 -15.27
CA ARG A 611 9.40 12.77 -15.45
C ARG A 611 10.55 12.95 -16.42
N TYR A 612 10.38 13.83 -17.39
CA TYR A 612 11.36 14.06 -18.44
C TYR A 612 11.74 15.54 -18.49
N ILE A 613 13.02 15.80 -18.70
CA ILE A 613 13.53 17.09 -19.12
C ILE A 613 13.94 16.94 -20.56
N THR A 614 13.38 17.73 -21.47
CA THR A 614 13.82 17.70 -22.86
C THR A 614 15.25 18.19 -22.93
N PRO A 615 16.15 17.47 -23.65
CA PRO A 615 17.49 17.97 -23.87
C PRO A 615 17.46 19.35 -24.54
N TYR A 616 18.41 20.18 -24.19
CA TYR A 616 18.65 21.43 -24.88
C TYR A 616 18.87 21.13 -26.38
N GLY A 617 18.39 21.99 -27.26
CA GLY A 617 18.22 21.72 -28.70
C GLY A 617 19.36 21.01 -29.41
N ILE A 618 20.63 21.35 -29.07
CA ILE A 618 21.82 20.71 -29.66
C ILE A 618 22.09 19.28 -29.16
N GLN A 619 21.39 18.84 -28.15
CA GLN A 619 21.62 17.55 -27.50
C GLN A 619 20.70 16.44 -28.04
N PHE A 620 19.92 16.72 -29.05
CA PHE A 620 19.20 15.69 -29.76
C PHE A 620 20.15 14.88 -30.64
N ASP A 621 20.63 13.76 -30.13
CA ASP A 621 21.63 12.91 -30.77
C ASP A 621 21.25 12.42 -32.17
N LEU A 622 19.95 12.38 -32.47
CA LEU A 622 19.39 11.96 -33.75
C LEU A 622 18.89 13.13 -34.59
N GLY A 623 19.23 14.36 -34.23
CA GLY A 623 18.74 15.56 -34.90
C GLY A 623 17.23 15.67 -34.86
N PRO A 624 16.56 16.04 -35.99
CA PRO A 624 15.11 16.23 -36.02
C PRO A 624 14.30 14.93 -35.78
N ASN A 625 14.96 13.77 -35.78
CA ASN A 625 14.30 12.47 -35.56
C ASN A 625 14.02 12.17 -34.09
N GLY A 626 14.52 13.00 -33.19
CA GLY A 626 14.11 12.99 -31.82
C GLY A 626 14.99 12.21 -30.87
N PHE A 627 14.50 12.09 -29.69
CA PHE A 627 15.12 11.45 -28.54
C PHE A 627 14.13 10.48 -27.93
N THR A 628 14.59 9.31 -27.48
CA THR A 628 13.73 8.31 -26.86
C THR A 628 14.17 8.02 -25.43
N TRP A 629 13.25 8.22 -24.49
CA TRP A 629 13.38 7.74 -23.13
C TRP A 629 12.68 6.40 -22.99
N ILE A 630 13.30 5.47 -22.28
CA ILE A 630 12.73 4.17 -22.01
C ILE A 630 12.61 4.03 -20.49
N TYR A 631 11.38 3.86 -20.03
CA TYR A 631 11.08 3.68 -18.61
C TYR A 631 10.53 2.29 -18.37
N ASP A 632 11.03 1.66 -17.33
CA ASP A 632 10.42 0.46 -16.79
C ASP A 632 9.24 0.85 -15.94
N VAL A 633 8.06 0.47 -16.39
CA VAL A 633 6.79 0.78 -15.72
C VAL A 633 6.07 -0.50 -15.28
N THR A 634 6.84 -1.56 -15.08
CA THR A 634 6.31 -2.89 -14.70
C THR A 634 5.57 -2.85 -13.37
N ASP A 635 5.96 -1.95 -12.48
CA ASP A 635 5.39 -1.84 -11.13
C ASP A 635 4.14 -0.95 -11.05
N TYR A 636 3.67 -0.41 -12.21
CA TYR A 636 2.50 0.50 -12.26
C TYR A 636 1.32 -0.15 -13.04
#